data_26540c72ac31d2536a2dc9907f4e950b
#
_entry.id   26540c72ac31d2536a2dc9907f4e950b
#
_cell.length_a   1.000
_cell.length_b   1.000
_cell.length_c   1.000
_cell.angle_alpha   90.00
_cell.angle_beta   90.00
_cell.angle_gamma   90.00
#
_symmetry.space_group_name_H-M   'P 1'
#
loop_
_entity.id
_entity.type
_entity.pdbx_description
1 polymer ?
#
loop_
_entity_poly.entity_id
_entity_poly.type
_entity_poly.pdbx_seq_one_letter_code
_entity_poly.pdbx_strand_id
1 'polypeptide(L)'
;MKLSALQAGFNLDHIALESPSPNELSKFYKKLIMMERIEKKNNEIICEGQNRKVILIKGKKNKLSYAGFSCRNRKNLEQFKNFIIANKVPFSKFVNNHLEKGAFSIIDPDRNIISFGIRKKTKIAFKNKFCMPLQHLTFSSRDVEQFEHFYCNMLGFKTTDRVIHKNRSLATSFLTSNHEHHTIACFKSNKIGIDHYSYEVSKWENIKILCDYFSQQNIKTVSYTHLRAHETSN
;
A
#
# COMPACT_ATOMS: atom_id res chain seq x y z
N MET A 1 -18.75 19.22 -6.82
CA MET A 1 -18.35 18.08 -7.65
C MET A 1 -17.81 17.00 -6.73
N LYS A 2 -18.08 15.72 -6.99
CA LYS A 2 -17.61 14.55 -6.21
C LYS A 2 -16.72 13.71 -7.11
N LEU A 3 -15.62 13.21 -6.59
CA LEU A 3 -14.71 12.27 -7.28
C LEU A 3 -14.65 10.96 -6.51
N SER A 4 -14.79 9.84 -7.19
CA SER A 4 -14.49 8.51 -6.66
C SER A 4 -12.99 8.37 -6.35
N ALA A 5 -12.58 7.31 -5.64
CA ALA A 5 -11.17 7.05 -5.40
C ALA A 5 -10.36 6.95 -6.71
N LEU A 6 -10.92 6.25 -7.72
CA LEU A 6 -10.31 6.14 -9.05
C LEU A 6 -10.12 7.50 -9.72
N GLN A 7 -11.15 8.35 -9.70
CA GLN A 7 -11.09 9.68 -10.31
C GLN A 7 -10.18 10.65 -9.57
N ALA A 8 -10.04 10.51 -8.25
CA ALA A 8 -9.10 11.27 -7.45
C ALA A 8 -7.64 10.86 -7.68
N GLY A 9 -7.40 9.63 -8.15
CA GLY A 9 -6.10 9.12 -8.53
C GLY A 9 -5.19 8.86 -7.33
N PHE A 10 -5.62 8.00 -6.41
CA PHE A 10 -4.82 7.66 -5.24
C PHE A 10 -3.73 6.63 -5.52
N ASN A 11 -2.54 6.88 -4.98
CA ASN A 11 -1.41 5.97 -4.97
C ASN A 11 -1.09 5.55 -3.54
N LEU A 12 -0.59 4.34 -3.35
CA LEU A 12 -0.07 3.89 -2.05
C LEU A 12 1.16 4.73 -1.70
N ASP A 13 1.07 5.49 -0.61
CA ASP A 13 2.11 6.42 -0.16
C ASP A 13 3.06 5.79 0.86
N HIS A 14 2.47 5.17 1.89
CA HIS A 14 3.20 4.52 2.98
C HIS A 14 2.35 3.45 3.66
N ILE A 15 3.04 2.55 4.33
CA ILE A 15 2.43 1.55 5.21
C ILE A 15 3.08 1.62 6.60
N ALA A 16 2.28 1.36 7.63
CA ALA A 16 2.77 1.23 9.01
C ALA A 16 2.59 -0.21 9.48
N LEU A 17 3.70 -0.86 9.78
CA LEU A 17 3.75 -2.27 10.17
C LEU A 17 4.08 -2.40 11.66
N GLU A 18 3.34 -3.24 12.35
CA GLU A 18 3.71 -3.66 13.70
C GLU A 18 4.77 -4.76 13.64
N SER A 19 5.72 -4.69 14.57
CA SER A 19 6.77 -5.69 14.74
C SER A 19 7.13 -5.85 16.22
N PRO A 20 7.40 -7.09 16.69
CA PRO A 20 7.98 -7.29 18.01
C PRO A 20 9.41 -6.74 18.12
N SER A 21 10.10 -6.55 16.99
CA SER A 21 11.47 -6.05 16.91
C SER A 21 11.65 -4.98 15.81
N PRO A 22 11.03 -3.78 15.95
CA PRO A 22 11.05 -2.76 14.90
C PRO A 22 12.46 -2.24 14.60
N ASN A 23 13.37 -2.24 15.58
CA ASN A 23 14.78 -1.88 15.34
C ASN A 23 15.50 -2.85 14.40
N GLU A 24 15.33 -4.15 14.59
CA GLU A 24 15.92 -5.15 13.70
C GLU A 24 15.29 -5.09 12.30
N LEU A 25 13.97 -4.92 12.24
CA LEU A 25 13.29 -4.77 10.98
C LEU A 25 13.73 -3.49 10.23
N SER A 26 14.04 -2.41 10.94
CA SER A 26 14.57 -1.18 10.31
C SER A 26 15.96 -1.39 9.68
N LYS A 27 16.82 -2.24 10.28
CA LYS A 27 18.11 -2.62 9.68
C LYS A 27 17.91 -3.39 8.36
N PHE A 28 16.90 -4.28 8.33
CA PHE A 28 16.51 -5.00 7.11
C PHE A 28 16.10 -4.00 6.01
N TYR A 29 15.19 -3.06 6.30
CA TYR A 29 14.76 -2.05 5.31
C TYR A 29 15.92 -1.17 4.85
N LYS A 30 16.78 -0.74 5.77
CA LYS A 30 17.99 0.03 5.43
C LYS A 30 18.90 -0.71 4.48
N LYS A 31 19.21 -1.98 4.80
CA LYS A 31 20.16 -2.79 4.04
C LYS A 31 19.56 -3.28 2.71
N LEU A 32 18.41 -3.95 2.75
CA LEU A 32 17.90 -4.68 1.60
C LEU A 32 16.98 -3.85 0.70
N ILE A 33 16.17 -2.97 1.29
CA ILE A 33 15.26 -2.10 0.53
C ILE A 33 15.89 -0.72 0.31
N MET A 34 17.16 -0.54 0.68
CA MET A 34 17.92 0.69 0.45
C MET A 34 17.22 1.94 1.00
N MET A 35 16.60 1.83 2.20
CA MET A 35 16.01 2.98 2.89
C MET A 35 17.11 3.81 3.52
N GLU A 36 17.39 5.01 2.99
CA GLU A 36 18.52 5.83 3.42
C GLU A 36 18.27 6.56 4.73
N ARG A 37 17.02 6.99 4.95
CA ARG A 37 16.63 7.66 6.19
C ARG A 37 15.99 6.67 7.14
N ILE A 38 16.57 6.55 8.33
CA ILE A 38 15.97 5.87 9.46
C ILE A 38 15.85 6.87 10.60
N GLU A 39 14.63 7.25 10.93
CA GLU A 39 14.34 8.24 11.99
C GLU A 39 13.44 7.61 13.05
N LYS A 40 13.78 7.82 14.32
CA LYS A 40 12.94 7.42 15.46
C LYS A 40 12.19 8.64 15.98
N LYS A 41 10.87 8.57 15.97
CA LYS A 41 10.02 9.66 16.45
C LYS A 41 8.67 9.13 16.94
N ASN A 42 8.22 9.60 18.11
CA ASN A 42 6.88 9.28 18.64
C ASN A 42 6.58 7.77 18.67
N ASN A 43 7.52 6.93 19.15
CA ASN A 43 7.42 5.46 19.16
C ASN A 43 7.35 4.80 17.77
N GLU A 44 7.59 5.53 16.70
CA GLU A 44 7.70 5.05 15.34
C GLU A 44 9.15 5.03 14.86
N ILE A 45 9.50 4.09 14.00
CA ILE A 45 10.73 4.12 13.22
C ILE A 45 10.33 4.34 11.77
N ILE A 46 10.67 5.50 11.24
CA ILE A 46 10.38 5.88 9.86
C ILE A 46 11.54 5.43 8.98
N CYS A 47 11.28 4.49 8.09
CA CYS A 47 12.21 4.05 7.06
C CYS A 47 11.80 4.70 5.73
N GLU A 48 12.68 5.54 5.16
CA GLU A 48 12.33 6.31 3.96
C GLU A 48 13.48 6.26 2.93
N GLY A 49 13.11 6.10 1.67
CA GLY A 49 13.98 6.19 0.50
C GLY A 49 13.28 6.95 -0.62
N GLN A 50 13.90 7.03 -1.80
CA GLN A 50 13.32 7.71 -2.96
C GLN A 50 11.92 7.15 -3.26
N ASN A 51 10.89 7.97 -3.07
CA ASN A 51 9.47 7.66 -3.31
C ASN A 51 8.87 6.46 -2.54
N ARG A 52 9.50 6.01 -1.45
CA ARG A 52 9.00 4.92 -0.61
C ARG A 52 9.15 5.21 0.87
N LYS A 53 8.16 4.78 1.65
CA LYS A 53 8.14 4.98 3.10
C LYS A 53 7.45 3.81 3.79
N VAL A 54 8.13 3.25 4.78
CA VAL A 54 7.59 2.24 5.69
C VAL A 54 7.79 2.73 7.12
N ILE A 55 6.73 2.66 7.91
CA ILE A 55 6.73 3.03 9.33
C ILE A 55 6.68 1.74 10.14
N LEU A 56 7.54 1.62 11.14
CA LEU A 56 7.62 0.45 12.00
C LEU A 56 7.22 0.84 13.42
N ILE A 57 6.29 0.07 13.99
CA ILE A 57 5.72 0.32 15.31
C ILE A 57 5.94 -0.93 16.16
N LYS A 58 6.22 -0.76 17.46
CA LYS A 58 6.29 -1.88 18.39
C LYS A 58 4.90 -2.52 18.55
N GLY A 59 4.78 -3.81 18.27
CA GLY A 59 3.49 -4.49 18.33
C GLY A 59 3.56 -5.94 17.87
N LYS A 60 2.46 -6.46 17.32
CA LYS A 60 2.34 -7.84 16.87
C LYS A 60 3.12 -8.08 15.57
N LYS A 61 3.55 -9.33 15.37
CA LYS A 61 4.21 -9.75 14.12
C LYS A 61 3.20 -9.71 12.96
N ASN A 62 3.65 -9.22 11.80
CA ASN A 62 2.89 -9.22 10.55
C ASN A 62 1.50 -8.55 10.65
N LYS A 63 1.41 -7.46 11.40
CA LYS A 63 0.17 -6.70 11.50
C LYS A 63 0.34 -5.33 10.83
N LEU A 64 -0.62 -4.96 9.98
CA LEU A 64 -0.75 -3.61 9.48
C LEU A 64 -1.38 -2.74 10.59
N SER A 65 -0.71 -1.66 10.95
CA SER A 65 -1.27 -0.65 11.85
C SER A 65 -2.17 0.31 11.07
N TYR A 66 -1.70 0.79 9.94
CA TYR A 66 -2.45 1.58 8.97
C TYR A 66 -1.73 1.64 7.61
N ALA A 67 -2.47 2.02 6.56
CA ALA A 67 -1.91 2.37 5.26
C ALA A 67 -2.32 3.80 4.87
N GLY A 68 -1.46 4.50 4.16
CA GLY A 68 -1.71 5.84 3.65
C GLY A 68 -1.74 5.87 2.12
N PHE A 69 -2.78 6.47 1.57
CA PHE A 69 -2.95 6.73 0.15
C PHE A 69 -2.90 8.22 -0.11
N SER A 70 -2.18 8.64 -1.15
CA SER A 70 -2.07 10.05 -1.50
C SER A 70 -2.58 10.32 -2.90
N CYS A 71 -3.30 11.44 -3.07
CA CYS A 71 -3.70 11.96 -4.36
C CYS A 71 -2.89 13.22 -4.72
N ARG A 72 -3.05 13.68 -5.96
CA ARG A 72 -2.21 14.72 -6.56
C ARG A 72 -2.33 16.09 -5.88
N ASN A 73 -3.54 16.47 -5.47
CA ASN A 73 -3.81 17.82 -4.99
C ASN A 73 -4.99 17.88 -4.00
N ARG A 74 -5.08 19.00 -3.28
CA ARG A 74 -6.10 19.24 -2.26
C ARG A 74 -7.53 19.24 -2.82
N LYS A 75 -7.72 19.74 -4.03
CA LYS A 75 -9.04 19.76 -4.68
C LYS A 75 -9.59 18.34 -4.88
N ASN A 76 -8.75 17.42 -5.37
CA ASN A 76 -9.14 16.02 -5.53
C ASN A 76 -9.46 15.35 -4.18
N LEU A 77 -8.67 15.65 -3.13
CA LEU A 77 -8.90 15.13 -1.79
C LEU A 77 -10.26 15.58 -1.22
N GLU A 78 -10.59 16.87 -1.34
CA GLU A 78 -11.86 17.41 -0.88
C GLU A 78 -13.05 16.86 -1.69
N GLN A 79 -12.90 16.71 -3.00
CA GLN A 79 -13.94 16.12 -3.85
C GLN A 79 -14.17 14.63 -3.54
N PHE A 80 -13.11 13.88 -3.21
CA PHE A 80 -13.22 12.51 -2.73
C PHE A 80 -13.89 12.45 -1.35
N LYS A 81 -13.51 13.36 -0.44
CA LYS A 81 -14.18 13.46 0.86
C LYS A 81 -15.66 13.70 0.74
N ASN A 82 -16.08 14.58 -0.18
CA ASN A 82 -17.50 14.81 -0.47
C ASN A 82 -18.20 13.58 -1.09
N PHE A 83 -17.46 12.74 -1.82
CA PHE A 83 -17.96 11.46 -2.35
C PHE A 83 -18.26 10.47 -1.24
N ILE A 84 -17.32 10.25 -0.31
CA ILE A 84 -17.50 9.29 0.79
C ILE A 84 -18.56 9.76 1.81
N ILE A 85 -18.70 11.08 2.02
CA ILE A 85 -19.79 11.66 2.84
C ILE A 85 -21.14 11.31 2.21
N ALA A 86 -21.27 11.49 0.88
CA ALA A 86 -22.51 11.18 0.17
C ALA A 86 -22.85 9.68 0.22
N ASN A 87 -21.84 8.82 0.28
CA ASN A 87 -21.99 7.37 0.45
C ASN A 87 -22.10 6.95 1.93
N LYS A 88 -22.19 7.92 2.86
CA LYS A 88 -22.33 7.68 4.30
C LYS A 88 -21.19 6.86 4.91
N VAL A 89 -19.98 6.95 4.35
CA VAL A 89 -18.80 6.28 4.91
C VAL A 89 -18.29 7.07 6.11
N PRO A 90 -18.24 6.47 7.31
CA PRO A 90 -17.66 7.12 8.48
C PRO A 90 -16.16 7.36 8.28
N PHE A 91 -15.69 8.52 8.70
CA PHE A 91 -14.26 8.84 8.71
C PHE A 91 -13.88 9.63 9.95
N SER A 92 -12.61 9.53 10.34
CA SER A 92 -12.03 10.26 11.46
C SER A 92 -10.95 11.24 10.99
N LYS A 93 -10.70 12.28 11.80
CA LYS A 93 -9.50 13.08 11.64
C LYS A 93 -8.29 12.19 11.86
N PHE A 94 -7.43 12.12 10.86
CA PHE A 94 -6.21 11.36 10.95
C PHE A 94 -5.15 12.13 11.77
N VAL A 95 -4.51 11.44 12.69
CA VAL A 95 -3.59 12.06 13.66
C VAL A 95 -2.12 11.89 13.26
N ASN A 96 -1.78 11.01 12.30
CA ASN A 96 -0.39 10.82 11.95
C ASN A 96 0.15 11.94 11.04
N ASN A 97 1.46 12.20 11.16
CA ASN A 97 2.14 13.30 10.50
C ASN A 97 2.77 12.94 9.14
N HIS A 98 2.41 11.78 8.55
CA HIS A 98 3.02 11.30 7.30
C HIS A 98 2.33 11.83 6.03
N LEU A 99 1.10 12.32 6.16
CA LEU A 99 0.37 13.07 5.14
C LEU A 99 0.24 14.54 5.54
N GLU A 100 -0.10 15.41 4.60
CA GLU A 100 -0.34 16.83 4.87
C GLU A 100 -1.61 17.05 5.71
N LYS A 101 -1.73 18.24 6.32
CA LYS A 101 -2.94 18.66 7.03
C LYS A 101 -4.17 18.57 6.14
N GLY A 102 -5.25 17.98 6.66
CA GLY A 102 -6.49 17.73 5.94
C GLY A 102 -6.68 16.25 5.55
N ALA A 103 -5.67 15.40 5.78
CA ALA A 103 -5.83 13.95 5.67
C ALA A 103 -6.88 13.44 6.67
N PHE A 104 -7.50 12.33 6.32
CA PHE A 104 -8.51 11.63 7.14
C PHE A 104 -8.36 10.12 6.98
N SER A 105 -8.96 9.36 7.91
CA SER A 105 -8.92 7.90 7.89
C SER A 105 -10.31 7.31 7.89
N ILE A 106 -10.43 6.15 7.25
CA ILE A 106 -11.59 5.27 7.34
C ILE A 106 -11.17 3.94 7.98
N ILE A 107 -12.15 3.18 8.41
CA ILE A 107 -11.96 1.80 8.86
C ILE A 107 -12.74 0.92 7.88
N ASP A 108 -12.04 -0.04 7.25
CA ASP A 108 -12.66 -0.98 6.33
C ASP A 108 -13.40 -2.11 7.08
N PRO A 109 -14.15 -3.01 6.38
CA PRO A 109 -14.88 -4.10 7.01
C PRO A 109 -14.01 -5.05 7.86
N ASP A 110 -12.75 -5.23 7.48
CA ASP A 110 -11.78 -6.07 8.20
C ASP A 110 -11.02 -5.31 9.30
N ARG A 111 -11.47 -4.08 9.63
CA ARG A 111 -10.89 -3.21 10.66
C ARG A 111 -9.51 -2.65 10.31
N ASN A 112 -9.11 -2.67 9.05
CA ASN A 112 -7.90 -1.98 8.62
C ASN A 112 -8.13 -0.47 8.60
N ILE A 113 -7.13 0.29 9.06
CA ILE A 113 -7.15 1.77 9.04
C ILE A 113 -6.50 2.23 7.73
N ILE A 114 -7.29 2.87 6.89
CA ILE A 114 -6.84 3.42 5.61
C ILE A 114 -6.96 4.93 5.63
N SER A 115 -5.87 5.60 5.37
CA SER A 115 -5.77 7.06 5.40
C SER A 115 -5.67 7.61 3.99
N PHE A 116 -6.35 8.72 3.75
CA PHE A 116 -6.33 9.43 2.48
C PHE A 116 -5.86 10.86 2.70
N GLY A 117 -4.96 11.33 1.83
CA GLY A 117 -4.39 12.66 1.99
C GLY A 117 -3.55 13.12 0.82
N ILE A 118 -2.73 14.12 1.08
CA ILE A 118 -1.69 14.61 0.17
C ILE A 118 -0.35 14.16 0.73
N ARG A 119 0.53 13.67 -0.16
CA ARG A 119 1.90 13.29 0.21
C ARG A 119 2.63 14.45 0.85
N LYS A 120 3.17 14.24 2.02
CA LYS A 120 4.05 15.22 2.65
C LYS A 120 5.42 15.18 1.98
N LYS A 121 5.81 16.28 1.34
CA LYS A 121 7.12 16.38 0.70
C LYS A 121 8.23 16.29 1.75
N THR A 122 9.20 15.42 1.53
CA THR A 122 10.44 15.43 2.29
C THR A 122 11.39 16.47 1.71
N LYS A 123 12.10 17.19 2.59
CA LYS A 123 13.17 18.11 2.18
C LYS A 123 14.52 17.41 2.00
N ILE A 124 14.56 16.09 2.21
CA ILE A 124 15.79 15.29 2.17
C ILE A 124 16.08 14.90 0.74
N ALA A 125 17.29 15.20 0.29
CA ALA A 125 17.84 14.66 -0.96
C ALA A 125 18.39 13.26 -0.69
N PHE A 126 17.80 12.24 -1.32
CA PHE A 126 18.31 10.88 -1.27
C PHE A 126 19.48 10.73 -2.23
N LYS A 127 20.57 10.11 -1.77
CA LYS A 127 21.77 9.84 -2.59
C LYS A 127 21.50 8.72 -3.59
N ASN A 128 20.84 7.67 -3.14
CA ASN A 128 20.41 6.57 -3.98
C ASN A 128 19.19 6.98 -4.81
N LYS A 129 19.41 7.18 -6.09
CA LYS A 129 18.35 7.53 -7.06
C LYS A 129 17.51 6.33 -7.50
N PHE A 130 17.71 5.15 -6.92
CA PHE A 130 16.91 3.97 -7.22
C PHE A 130 15.48 4.19 -6.74
N CYS A 131 14.62 4.55 -7.68
CA CYS A 131 13.22 4.82 -7.42
C CYS A 131 12.45 3.49 -7.33
N MET A 132 11.86 3.23 -6.19
CA MET A 132 11.09 2.01 -5.87
C MET A 132 9.84 2.40 -5.07
N PRO A 133 8.86 3.10 -5.66
CA PRO A 133 7.64 3.45 -4.94
C PRO A 133 6.90 2.20 -4.48
N LEU A 134 6.16 2.33 -3.39
CA LEU A 134 5.13 1.36 -3.02
C LEU A 134 4.07 1.37 -4.12
N GLN A 135 3.70 0.19 -4.61
CA GLN A 135 2.77 0.06 -5.73
C GLN A 135 1.41 -0.46 -5.27
N HIS A 136 1.34 -1.63 -4.61
CA HIS A 136 0.08 -2.14 -4.09
C HIS A 136 0.20 -2.74 -2.69
N LEU A 137 -0.96 -2.87 -2.05
CA LEU A 137 -1.14 -3.52 -0.76
C LEU A 137 -2.19 -4.61 -0.90
N THR A 138 -1.86 -5.82 -0.49
CA THR A 138 -2.75 -6.98 -0.54
C THR A 138 -3.18 -7.41 0.85
N PHE A 139 -4.45 -7.61 1.00
CA PHE A 139 -5.10 -8.07 2.23
C PHE A 139 -5.55 -9.52 2.13
N SER A 140 -5.64 -10.16 3.28
CA SER A 140 -6.35 -11.42 3.49
C SER A 140 -7.65 -11.13 4.23
N SER A 141 -8.77 -11.62 3.72
CA SER A 141 -10.10 -11.45 4.31
C SER A 141 -10.88 -12.75 4.34
N ARG A 142 -11.81 -12.85 5.28
CA ARG A 142 -12.80 -13.94 5.30
C ARG A 142 -13.93 -13.71 4.31
N ASP A 143 -14.16 -12.46 3.91
CA ASP A 143 -15.23 -12.06 3.01
C ASP A 143 -14.73 -11.09 1.94
N VAL A 144 -14.29 -11.66 0.80
CA VAL A 144 -13.75 -10.90 -0.33
C VAL A 144 -14.84 -10.10 -1.03
N GLU A 145 -16.08 -10.61 -1.05
CA GLU A 145 -17.23 -9.92 -1.61
C GLU A 145 -17.55 -8.65 -0.82
N GLN A 146 -17.56 -8.72 0.52
CA GLN A 146 -17.78 -7.55 1.38
C GLN A 146 -16.64 -6.54 1.24
N PHE A 147 -15.40 -7.03 1.17
CA PHE A 147 -14.22 -6.18 0.93
C PHE A 147 -14.34 -5.44 -0.41
N GLU A 148 -14.61 -6.16 -1.50
CA GLU A 148 -14.79 -5.56 -2.83
C GLU A 148 -15.95 -4.56 -2.83
N HIS A 149 -17.11 -4.92 -2.28
CA HIS A 149 -18.26 -4.03 -2.18
C HIS A 149 -17.89 -2.72 -1.49
N PHE A 150 -17.19 -2.78 -0.37
CA PHE A 150 -16.79 -1.59 0.37
C PHE A 150 -15.87 -0.68 -0.46
N TYR A 151 -14.80 -1.23 -1.00
CA TYR A 151 -13.83 -0.42 -1.77
C TYR A 151 -14.42 0.09 -3.08
N CYS A 152 -15.20 -0.70 -3.81
CA CYS A 152 -15.77 -0.30 -5.09
C CYS A 152 -17.01 0.59 -4.93
N ASN A 153 -18.02 0.15 -4.18
CA ASN A 153 -19.28 0.83 -4.11
C ASN A 153 -19.26 2.04 -3.15
N MET A 154 -18.54 1.91 -2.01
CA MET A 154 -18.51 2.97 -1.00
C MET A 154 -17.38 3.98 -1.24
N LEU A 155 -16.21 3.55 -1.74
CA LEU A 155 -15.07 4.43 -1.98
C LEU A 155 -14.82 4.74 -3.46
N GLY A 156 -15.39 3.95 -4.38
CA GLY A 156 -15.26 4.15 -5.82
C GLY A 156 -13.90 3.77 -6.39
N PHE A 157 -13.29 2.71 -5.87
CA PHE A 157 -12.26 1.96 -6.57
C PHE A 157 -12.89 1.21 -7.75
N LYS A 158 -12.07 0.73 -8.67
CA LYS A 158 -12.53 -0.08 -9.81
C LYS A 158 -11.97 -1.49 -9.68
N THR A 159 -12.82 -2.50 -9.79
CA THR A 159 -12.39 -3.88 -9.96
C THR A 159 -11.75 -4.03 -11.34
N THR A 160 -10.54 -4.54 -11.39
CA THR A 160 -9.77 -4.79 -12.62
C THR A 160 -9.76 -6.26 -12.96
N ASP A 161 -9.70 -7.14 -11.95
CA ASP A 161 -9.70 -8.56 -12.16
C ASP A 161 -10.25 -9.31 -10.94
N ARG A 162 -10.69 -10.56 -11.14
CA ARG A 162 -11.21 -11.48 -10.12
C ARG A 162 -10.73 -12.90 -10.38
N VAL A 163 -10.38 -13.59 -9.30
CA VAL A 163 -10.19 -15.05 -9.33
C VAL A 163 -11.39 -15.69 -8.66
N ILE A 164 -12.02 -16.62 -9.35
CA ILE A 164 -13.24 -17.32 -8.90
C ILE A 164 -12.92 -18.80 -8.73
N HIS A 165 -13.29 -19.37 -7.59
CA HIS A 165 -13.20 -20.80 -7.34
C HIS A 165 -14.14 -21.61 -8.26
N LYS A 166 -13.90 -22.90 -8.40
CA LYS A 166 -14.78 -23.82 -9.17
C LYS A 166 -16.23 -23.81 -8.67
N ASN A 167 -16.44 -23.58 -7.38
CA ASN A 167 -17.78 -23.44 -6.77
C ASN A 167 -18.40 -22.05 -6.95
N ARG A 168 -17.83 -21.19 -7.82
CA ARG A 168 -18.24 -19.83 -8.13
C ARG A 168 -18.11 -18.80 -6.99
N SER A 169 -17.48 -19.15 -5.85
CA SER A 169 -17.16 -18.15 -4.80
C SER A 169 -15.95 -17.31 -5.21
N LEU A 170 -15.93 -16.06 -4.81
CA LEU A 170 -14.83 -15.13 -5.08
C LEU A 170 -13.60 -15.51 -4.23
N ALA A 171 -12.50 -15.86 -4.89
CA ALA A 171 -11.23 -16.20 -4.25
C ALA A 171 -10.33 -14.97 -4.05
N THR A 172 -10.31 -14.10 -5.06
CA THR A 172 -9.46 -12.91 -5.05
C THR A 172 -10.15 -11.78 -5.83
N SER A 173 -10.00 -10.56 -5.35
CA SER A 173 -10.40 -9.36 -6.07
C SER A 173 -9.22 -8.39 -6.17
N PHE A 174 -8.98 -7.84 -7.36
CA PHE A 174 -7.98 -6.83 -7.65
C PHE A 174 -8.66 -5.50 -7.93
N LEU A 175 -8.28 -4.46 -7.18
CA LEU A 175 -8.96 -3.17 -7.20
C LEU A 175 -7.95 -2.05 -7.44
N THR A 176 -8.33 -1.06 -8.25
CA THR A 176 -7.46 0.09 -8.50
C THR A 176 -8.12 1.41 -8.14
N SER A 177 -7.30 2.35 -7.69
CA SER A 177 -7.62 3.77 -7.45
C SER A 177 -6.87 4.72 -8.40
N ASN A 178 -6.16 4.18 -9.41
CA ASN A 178 -5.40 4.96 -10.38
C ASN A 178 -5.25 4.20 -11.71
N HIS A 179 -4.17 4.43 -12.45
CA HIS A 179 -3.87 3.80 -13.75
C HIS A 179 -3.26 2.40 -13.64
N GLU A 180 -2.85 1.97 -12.45
CA GLU A 180 -2.26 0.66 -12.21
C GLU A 180 -3.30 -0.46 -12.37
N HIS A 181 -2.82 -1.68 -12.65
CA HIS A 181 -3.69 -2.85 -12.66
C HIS A 181 -4.43 -2.98 -11.31
N HIS A 182 -3.71 -2.85 -10.22
CA HIS A 182 -4.31 -2.77 -8.89
C HIS A 182 -3.44 -1.97 -7.92
N THR A 183 -4.07 -1.26 -7.02
CA THR A 183 -3.44 -0.59 -5.88
C THR A 183 -3.78 -1.28 -4.56
N ILE A 184 -4.87 -2.04 -4.56
CA ILE A 184 -5.30 -2.91 -3.46
C ILE A 184 -5.74 -4.25 -4.06
N ALA A 185 -5.45 -5.35 -3.36
CA ALA A 185 -6.03 -6.66 -3.65
C ALA A 185 -6.48 -7.33 -2.34
N CYS A 186 -7.38 -8.31 -2.47
CA CYS A 186 -7.86 -9.10 -1.35
C CYS A 186 -7.94 -10.57 -1.72
N PHE A 187 -7.36 -11.44 -0.87
CA PHE A 187 -7.41 -12.90 -1.00
C PHE A 187 -8.33 -13.50 0.07
N LYS A 188 -9.13 -14.49 -0.33
CA LYS A 188 -9.92 -15.31 0.59
C LYS A 188 -9.00 -16.06 1.55
N SER A 189 -9.19 -15.88 2.85
CA SER A 189 -8.37 -16.52 3.87
C SER A 189 -9.14 -16.66 5.18
N ASN A 190 -8.79 -17.67 5.98
CA ASN A 190 -9.28 -17.78 7.35
C ASN A 190 -8.61 -16.78 8.31
N LYS A 191 -7.53 -16.12 7.87
CA LYS A 191 -6.81 -15.08 8.63
C LYS A 191 -7.10 -13.71 8.01
N ILE A 192 -7.40 -12.74 8.85
CA ILE A 192 -7.58 -11.34 8.45
C ILE A 192 -6.27 -10.60 8.66
N GLY A 193 -5.87 -9.75 7.72
CA GLY A 193 -4.72 -8.87 7.84
C GLY A 193 -4.00 -8.60 6.54
N ILE A 194 -2.77 -8.12 6.65
CA ILE A 194 -1.89 -7.93 5.51
C ILE A 194 -1.39 -9.28 5.01
N ASP A 195 -1.48 -9.50 3.68
CA ASP A 195 -0.84 -10.63 3.01
C ASP A 195 0.55 -10.24 2.54
N HIS A 196 0.63 -9.28 1.62
CA HIS A 196 1.88 -8.72 1.15
C HIS A 196 1.70 -7.26 0.66
N TYR A 197 2.78 -6.64 0.31
CA TYR A 197 2.83 -5.37 -0.42
C TYR A 197 3.99 -5.40 -1.40
N SER A 198 3.92 -4.59 -2.44
CA SER A 198 4.93 -4.55 -3.49
C SER A 198 5.56 -3.19 -3.68
N TYR A 199 6.72 -3.22 -4.30
CA TYR A 199 7.40 -2.06 -4.85
C TYR A 199 7.41 -2.15 -6.38
N GLU A 200 7.33 -1.02 -7.03
CA GLU A 200 7.49 -0.91 -8.47
C GLU A 200 8.92 -0.49 -8.82
N VAL A 201 9.43 -0.94 -9.95
CA VAL A 201 10.66 -0.46 -10.55
C VAL A 201 10.41 -0.04 -12.00
N SER A 202 11.06 1.03 -12.43
CA SER A 202 10.79 1.66 -13.73
C SER A 202 11.36 0.90 -14.93
N LYS A 203 12.30 -0.04 -14.71
CA LYS A 203 12.99 -0.78 -15.76
C LYS A 203 13.24 -2.22 -15.36
N TRP A 204 13.18 -3.12 -16.33
CA TRP A 204 13.47 -4.54 -16.15
C TRP A 204 14.87 -4.79 -15.59
N GLU A 205 15.89 -4.05 -16.06
CA GLU A 205 17.25 -4.14 -15.59
C GLU A 205 17.37 -3.91 -14.08
N ASN A 206 16.48 -3.10 -13.51
CA ASN A 206 16.44 -2.84 -12.06
C ASN A 206 16.00 -4.07 -11.27
N ILE A 207 15.11 -4.92 -11.83
CA ILE A 207 14.73 -6.19 -11.21
C ILE A 207 15.92 -7.13 -11.16
N LYS A 208 16.67 -7.24 -12.27
CA LYS A 208 17.90 -8.05 -12.32
C LYS A 208 18.90 -7.58 -11.26
N ILE A 209 19.18 -6.27 -11.21
CA ILE A 209 20.10 -5.69 -10.21
C ILE A 209 19.66 -6.03 -8.78
N LEU A 210 18.35 -5.94 -8.49
CA LEU A 210 17.81 -6.30 -7.17
C LEU A 210 17.96 -7.80 -6.88
N CYS A 211 17.68 -8.67 -7.84
CA CYS A 211 17.83 -10.12 -7.68
C CYS A 211 19.29 -10.49 -7.42
N ASP A 212 20.22 -9.93 -8.17
CA ASP A 212 21.67 -10.14 -7.98
C ASP A 212 22.10 -9.63 -6.60
N TYR A 213 21.64 -8.44 -6.21
CA TYR A 213 21.92 -7.88 -4.89
C TYR A 213 21.36 -8.75 -3.76
N PHE A 214 20.13 -9.22 -3.84
CA PHE A 214 19.53 -10.10 -2.84
C PHE A 214 20.27 -11.44 -2.74
N SER A 215 20.69 -11.99 -3.87
CA SER A 215 21.52 -13.21 -3.91
C SER A 215 22.85 -13.01 -3.18
N GLN A 216 23.56 -11.89 -3.43
CA GLN A 216 24.79 -11.52 -2.72
C GLN A 216 24.58 -11.35 -1.21
N GLN A 217 23.37 -10.97 -0.78
CA GLN A 217 23.02 -10.85 0.63
C GLN A 217 22.47 -12.16 1.24
N ASN A 218 22.56 -13.30 0.51
CA ASN A 218 21.99 -14.60 0.90
C ASN A 218 20.47 -14.55 1.15
N ILE A 219 19.74 -13.68 0.47
CA ILE A 219 18.28 -13.63 0.53
C ILE A 219 17.73 -14.56 -0.54
N LYS A 220 17.05 -15.62 -0.10
CA LYS A 220 16.40 -16.56 -0.99
C LYS A 220 15.12 -15.94 -1.55
N THR A 221 15.05 -15.84 -2.88
CA THR A 221 13.79 -15.47 -3.57
C THR A 221 12.83 -16.64 -3.55
N VAL A 222 11.55 -16.38 -3.26
CA VAL A 222 10.53 -17.42 -3.08
C VAL A 222 9.92 -17.85 -4.40
N SER A 223 9.72 -16.91 -5.35
CA SER A 223 9.11 -17.20 -6.65
C SER A 223 9.49 -16.14 -7.69
N TYR A 224 9.64 -16.58 -8.94
CA TYR A 224 9.82 -15.75 -10.14
C TYR A 224 8.59 -15.79 -11.07
N THR A 225 7.48 -16.40 -10.66
CA THR A 225 6.32 -16.65 -11.53
C THR A 225 5.62 -15.37 -11.99
N HIS A 226 5.64 -14.31 -11.19
CA HIS A 226 5.11 -13.00 -11.59
C HIS A 226 5.93 -12.33 -12.71
N LEU A 227 7.19 -12.70 -12.90
CA LEU A 227 8.04 -12.16 -13.95
C LEU A 227 7.71 -12.70 -15.34
N ARG A 228 7.12 -13.91 -15.42
CA ARG A 228 6.72 -14.54 -16.68
C ARG A 228 5.36 -14.05 -17.21
N ALA A 229 4.48 -13.58 -16.37
CA ALA A 229 3.14 -13.12 -16.78
C ALA A 229 3.15 -11.87 -17.67
N HIS A 230 4.22 -11.06 -17.60
CA HIS A 230 4.38 -9.88 -18.44
C HIS A 230 5.05 -10.15 -19.81
N GLU A 231 5.66 -11.32 -20.01
CA GLU A 231 6.27 -11.70 -21.30
C GLU A 231 5.25 -12.24 -22.33
N THR A 232 4.02 -12.54 -21.91
CA THR A 232 2.99 -13.11 -22.79
C THR A 232 1.96 -12.09 -23.30
N SER A 233 2.17 -10.80 -23.05
CA SER A 233 1.30 -9.70 -23.55
C SER A 233 1.98 -8.97 -24.69
N ASN A 234 2.30 -9.67 -25.79
CA ASN A 234 2.56 -9.11 -27.09
C ASN A 234 1.50 -9.55 -28.07
#